data_3430114ec8fda9886149caac89147a43
#
_entry.id   3430114ec8fda9886149caac89147a43
#
_cell.length_a   1.000
_cell.length_b   1.000
_cell.length_c   1.000
_cell.angle_alpha   90.00
_cell.angle_beta   90.00
_cell.angle_gamma   90.00
#
_symmetry.space_group_name_H-M   'P 1'
#
loop_
_entity.id
_entity.type
_entity.pdbx_description
1 polymer ?
#
loop_
_entity_poly.entity_id
_entity_poly.type
_entity_poly.pdbx_seq_one_letter_code
_entity_poly.pdbx_strand_id
1 'polypeptide(L)'
;MNQAKTVALLGLLSGLLIALGYWIGGSSGALIGLIIAAVTNFVSWYSSDKIALAAYRAQPLSQAQAPELYAMVERLSQRAGLPMPRLYVVPSMGANAFATGRNPQNAAVAVTQGIVNLLPADELEAVIAHELSHIKNRDTLTQAVAATVAGAISYLAQVMQFGMMFGGGRNREGGNPFGMLFAIILAPLAASVIQMAISRTREFEADAGAARLTGNPRALARALQRLEAGARQMPMQANPAFEPLLIINPFSGQFLANLFATHPSTEARIQNLLRVEQELGISA
;
A
#
# COMPACT_ATOMS: atom_id res chain seq x y z
N MET A 1 -0.71 18.52 1.43
CA MET A 1 -1.81 17.58 1.77
C MET A 1 -1.30 16.26 2.33
N ASN A 2 -0.34 15.59 1.71
CA ASN A 2 0.18 14.29 2.18
C ASN A 2 0.86 14.36 3.56
N GLN A 3 1.64 15.40 3.84
CA GLN A 3 2.29 15.57 5.15
C GLN A 3 1.28 15.66 6.31
N ALA A 4 0.18 16.41 6.13
CA ALA A 4 -0.86 16.52 7.14
C ALA A 4 -1.54 15.17 7.42
N LYS A 5 -1.81 14.38 6.38
CA LYS A 5 -2.34 13.02 6.53
C LYS A 5 -1.37 12.10 7.26
N THR A 6 -0.07 12.15 6.93
CA THR A 6 0.96 11.36 7.61
C THR A 6 1.02 11.72 9.10
N VAL A 7 1.03 13.00 9.44
CA VAL A 7 1.01 13.46 10.85
C VAL A 7 -0.26 13.01 11.57
N ALA A 8 -1.42 13.11 10.93
CA ALA A 8 -2.69 12.65 11.52
C ALA A 8 -2.68 11.13 11.80
N LEU A 9 -2.15 10.32 10.88
CA LEU A 9 -2.03 8.87 11.04
C LEU A 9 -1.10 8.50 12.20
N LEU A 10 0.06 9.13 12.29
CA LEU A 10 1.00 8.91 13.38
C LEU A 10 0.43 9.38 14.72
N GLY A 11 -0.31 10.50 14.72
CA GLY A 11 -1.04 11.00 15.88
C GLY A 11 -2.13 10.04 16.37
N LEU A 12 -2.89 9.45 15.43
CA LEU A 12 -3.90 8.44 15.74
C LEU A 12 -3.29 7.20 16.41
N LEU A 13 -2.18 6.69 15.87
CA LEU A 13 -1.46 5.55 16.45
C LEU A 13 -0.94 5.89 17.85
N SER A 14 -0.40 7.10 18.03
CA SER A 14 0.05 7.57 19.35
C SER A 14 -1.09 7.59 20.35
N GLY A 15 -2.21 8.21 19.99
CA GLY A 15 -3.40 8.29 20.85
C GLY A 15 -3.90 6.92 21.26
N LEU A 16 -3.94 5.97 20.31
CA LEU A 16 -4.35 4.58 20.58
C LEU A 16 -3.41 3.90 21.59
N LEU A 17 -2.08 4.00 21.38
CA LEU A 17 -1.10 3.35 22.26
C LEU A 17 -1.06 3.96 23.66
N ILE A 18 -1.21 5.29 23.77
CA ILE A 18 -1.30 5.98 25.07
C ILE A 18 -2.58 5.58 25.81
N ALA A 19 -3.73 5.55 25.12
CA ALA A 19 -5.01 5.18 25.70
C ALA A 19 -5.00 3.72 26.20
N LEU A 20 -4.44 2.79 25.41
CA LEU A 20 -4.24 1.41 25.80
C LEU A 20 -3.32 1.29 27.03
N GLY A 21 -2.20 2.00 27.01
CA GLY A 21 -1.28 2.04 28.13
C GLY A 21 -1.94 2.54 29.41
N TYR A 22 -2.70 3.64 29.33
CA TYR A 22 -3.45 4.19 30.45
C TYR A 22 -4.49 3.19 30.98
N TRP A 23 -5.20 2.52 30.10
CA TRP A 23 -6.21 1.53 30.49
C TRP A 23 -5.60 0.32 31.23
N ILE A 24 -4.38 -0.10 30.86
CA ILE A 24 -3.70 -1.26 31.49
C ILE A 24 -3.00 -0.88 32.78
N GLY A 25 -2.34 0.28 32.87
CA GLY A 25 -1.44 0.64 33.94
C GLY A 25 -1.55 2.09 34.44
N GLY A 26 -2.69 2.77 34.23
CA GLY A 26 -2.91 4.15 34.64
C GLY A 26 -1.87 5.11 34.05
N SER A 27 -1.44 6.11 34.80
CA SER A 27 -0.47 7.12 34.38
C SER A 27 0.88 6.54 33.97
N SER A 28 1.37 5.54 34.66
CA SER A 28 2.62 4.84 34.33
C SER A 28 2.49 4.07 33.02
N GLY A 29 1.36 3.42 32.79
CA GLY A 29 1.05 2.75 31.53
C GLY A 29 0.92 3.72 30.37
N ALA A 30 0.33 4.90 30.57
CA ALA A 30 0.27 5.96 29.57
C ALA A 30 1.67 6.45 29.15
N LEU A 31 2.59 6.59 30.11
CA LEU A 31 3.98 6.98 29.83
C LEU A 31 4.68 5.91 28.98
N ILE A 32 4.51 4.64 29.34
CA ILE A 32 5.04 3.52 28.54
C ILE A 32 4.43 3.55 27.14
N GLY A 33 3.12 3.74 27.01
CA GLY A 33 2.41 3.88 25.73
C GLY A 33 2.96 5.02 24.88
N LEU A 34 3.28 6.16 25.48
CA LEU A 34 3.90 7.29 24.81
C LEU A 34 5.30 6.95 24.28
N ILE A 35 6.13 6.26 25.06
CA ILE A 35 7.47 5.83 24.64
C ILE A 35 7.36 4.86 23.46
N ILE A 36 6.48 3.87 23.56
CA ILE A 36 6.23 2.90 22.48
C ILE A 36 5.73 3.64 21.24
N ALA A 37 4.81 4.59 21.38
CA ALA A 37 4.31 5.38 20.27
C ALA A 37 5.42 6.18 19.57
N ALA A 38 6.30 6.83 20.33
CA ALA A 38 7.42 7.60 19.77
C ALA A 38 8.38 6.70 18.96
N VAL A 39 8.74 5.53 19.51
CA VAL A 39 9.60 4.56 18.82
C VAL A 39 8.91 4.01 17.56
N THR A 40 7.66 3.58 17.69
CA THR A 40 6.89 3.01 16.58
C THR A 40 6.68 4.01 15.45
N ASN A 41 6.37 5.26 15.78
CA ASN A 41 6.22 6.33 14.80
C ASN A 41 7.52 6.63 14.07
N PHE A 42 8.65 6.71 14.81
CA PHE A 42 9.95 6.91 14.20
C PHE A 42 10.30 5.76 13.24
N VAL A 43 10.12 4.51 13.66
CA VAL A 43 10.37 3.32 12.84
C VAL A 43 9.45 3.30 11.62
N SER A 44 8.16 3.59 11.79
CA SER A 44 7.17 3.64 10.71
C SER A 44 7.53 4.68 9.65
N TRP A 45 7.97 5.86 10.09
CA TRP A 45 8.40 6.92 9.18
C TRP A 45 9.73 6.60 8.50
N TYR A 46 10.74 6.18 9.28
CA TYR A 46 12.11 5.99 8.79
C TYR A 46 12.26 4.73 7.94
N SER A 47 11.60 3.65 8.32
CA SER A 47 11.73 2.32 7.71
C SER A 47 10.48 1.91 6.92
N SER A 48 9.64 2.84 6.51
CA SER A 48 8.40 2.57 5.79
C SER A 48 8.60 1.70 4.53
N ASP A 49 9.69 1.93 3.80
CA ASP A 49 10.08 1.14 2.64
C ASP A 49 10.43 -0.31 3.03
N LYS A 50 11.23 -0.49 4.08
CA LYS A 50 11.63 -1.82 4.53
C LYS A 50 10.46 -2.65 5.05
N ILE A 51 9.53 -2.01 5.77
CA ILE A 51 8.32 -2.64 6.28
C ILE A 51 7.44 -3.11 5.12
N ALA A 52 7.20 -2.25 4.13
CA ALA A 52 6.41 -2.59 2.95
C ALA A 52 7.05 -3.72 2.13
N LEU A 53 8.36 -3.65 1.88
CA LEU A 53 9.09 -4.69 1.16
C LEU A 53 9.09 -6.03 1.91
N ALA A 54 9.27 -6.01 3.24
CA ALA A 54 9.23 -7.21 4.07
C ALA A 54 7.84 -7.85 4.11
N ALA A 55 6.75 -7.04 4.13
CA ALA A 55 5.39 -7.55 4.11
C ALA A 55 5.09 -8.41 2.88
N TYR A 56 5.71 -8.10 1.74
CA TYR A 56 5.60 -8.86 0.50
C TYR A 56 6.78 -9.80 0.23
N ARG A 57 7.71 -9.97 1.18
CA ARG A 57 8.95 -10.77 1.00
C ARG A 57 9.73 -10.39 -0.24
N ALA A 58 9.73 -9.09 -0.56
CA ALA A 58 10.41 -8.57 -1.73
C ALA A 58 11.91 -8.75 -1.62
N GLN A 59 12.53 -9.24 -2.68
CA GLN A 59 13.96 -9.51 -2.77
C GLN A 59 14.64 -8.46 -3.65
N PRO A 60 15.83 -7.97 -3.30
CA PRO A 60 16.56 -7.06 -4.17
C PRO A 60 16.77 -7.69 -5.56
N LEU A 61 16.49 -6.91 -6.59
CA LEU A 61 16.72 -7.31 -7.98
C LEU A 61 17.93 -6.55 -8.50
N SER A 62 18.91 -7.28 -9.05
CA SER A 62 20.10 -6.67 -9.64
C SER A 62 19.94 -6.41 -11.13
N GLN A 63 20.72 -5.47 -11.67
CA GLN A 63 20.73 -5.18 -13.11
C GLN A 63 21.11 -6.41 -13.96
N ALA A 64 22.00 -7.27 -13.46
CA ALA A 64 22.40 -8.49 -14.15
C ALA A 64 21.26 -9.52 -14.26
N GLN A 65 20.32 -9.52 -13.31
CA GLN A 65 19.15 -10.42 -13.30
C GLN A 65 18.01 -9.94 -14.19
N ALA A 66 17.87 -8.61 -14.37
CA ALA A 66 16.76 -8.03 -15.13
C ALA A 66 17.23 -6.78 -15.91
N PRO A 67 18.12 -6.90 -16.88
CA PRO A 67 18.72 -5.75 -17.57
C PRO A 67 17.69 -4.91 -18.31
N GLU A 68 16.66 -5.51 -18.90
CA GLU A 68 15.62 -4.81 -19.63
C GLU A 68 14.72 -3.96 -18.70
N LEU A 69 14.35 -4.53 -17.54
CA LEU A 69 13.57 -3.80 -16.54
C LEU A 69 14.39 -2.63 -15.96
N TYR A 70 15.67 -2.84 -15.69
CA TYR A 70 16.56 -1.77 -15.24
C TYR A 70 16.66 -0.63 -16.25
N ALA A 71 16.88 -0.95 -17.52
CA ALA A 71 16.94 0.05 -18.59
C ALA A 71 15.61 0.80 -18.76
N MET A 72 14.49 0.11 -18.63
CA MET A 72 13.14 0.70 -18.65
C MET A 72 12.96 1.71 -17.51
N VAL A 73 13.22 1.29 -16.27
CA VAL A 73 13.04 2.15 -15.09
C VAL A 73 14.01 3.33 -15.11
N GLU A 74 15.23 3.14 -15.56
CA GLU A 74 16.21 4.21 -15.70
C GLU A 74 15.74 5.29 -16.69
N ARG A 75 15.31 4.89 -17.88
CA ARG A 75 14.74 5.82 -18.88
C ARG A 75 13.56 6.61 -18.32
N LEU A 76 12.63 5.92 -17.66
CA LEU A 76 11.44 6.54 -17.08
C LEU A 76 11.81 7.48 -15.94
N SER A 77 12.75 7.09 -15.08
CA SER A 77 13.23 7.93 -13.97
C SER A 77 13.88 9.22 -14.49
N GLN A 78 14.73 9.13 -15.53
CA GLN A 78 15.34 10.29 -16.16
C GLN A 78 14.28 11.24 -16.75
N ARG A 79 13.28 10.70 -17.47
CA ARG A 79 12.16 11.49 -18.01
C ARG A 79 11.32 12.15 -16.92
N ALA A 80 11.13 11.47 -15.79
CA ALA A 80 10.37 11.98 -14.66
C ALA A 80 11.15 13.03 -13.82
N GLY A 81 12.48 13.14 -14.01
CA GLY A 81 13.36 13.96 -13.20
C GLY A 81 13.55 13.37 -11.78
N LEU A 82 13.56 12.04 -11.67
CA LEU A 82 13.69 11.31 -10.42
C LEU A 82 15.05 10.58 -10.35
N PRO A 83 15.62 10.41 -9.16
CA PRO A 83 16.70 9.45 -8.97
C PRO A 83 16.17 8.03 -9.25
N MET A 84 17.04 7.15 -9.76
CA MET A 84 16.72 5.74 -10.01
C MET A 84 16.29 5.07 -8.69
N PRO A 85 15.06 4.55 -8.58
CA PRO A 85 14.63 3.81 -7.40
C PRO A 85 15.33 2.45 -7.31
N ARG A 86 15.43 1.91 -6.11
CA ARG A 86 15.89 0.53 -5.92
C ARG A 86 14.83 -0.45 -6.44
N LEU A 87 15.24 -1.48 -7.16
CA LEU A 87 14.33 -2.47 -7.72
C LEU A 87 14.28 -3.73 -6.87
N TYR A 88 13.08 -4.26 -6.76
CA TYR A 88 12.79 -5.49 -6.02
C TYR A 88 11.86 -6.40 -6.81
N VAL A 89 11.99 -7.70 -6.59
CA VAL A 89 11.06 -8.71 -7.09
C VAL A 89 10.33 -9.36 -5.91
N VAL A 90 9.02 -9.49 -6.03
CA VAL A 90 8.18 -10.24 -5.10
C VAL A 90 7.97 -11.65 -5.65
N PRO A 91 8.29 -12.72 -4.90
CA PRO A 91 8.13 -14.11 -5.34
C PRO A 91 6.65 -14.52 -5.27
N SER A 92 5.83 -13.93 -6.12
CA SER A 92 4.41 -14.19 -6.23
C SER A 92 4.01 -14.27 -7.70
N MET A 93 3.15 -15.23 -8.03
CA MET A 93 2.55 -15.37 -9.36
C MET A 93 1.30 -14.49 -9.53
N GLY A 94 0.72 -13.96 -8.46
CA GLY A 94 -0.29 -12.91 -8.54
C GLY A 94 0.34 -11.64 -9.11
N ALA A 95 -0.21 -11.13 -10.23
CA ALA A 95 0.37 -10.01 -10.96
C ALA A 95 0.08 -8.68 -10.26
N ASN A 96 1.14 -8.01 -9.77
CA ASN A 96 1.02 -6.70 -9.14
C ASN A 96 2.37 -5.96 -9.10
N ALA A 97 2.31 -4.64 -8.82
CA ALA A 97 3.48 -3.80 -8.60
C ALA A 97 3.16 -2.75 -7.53
N PHE A 98 4.19 -2.20 -6.90
CA PHE A 98 4.04 -1.08 -5.98
C PHE A 98 5.33 -0.26 -5.83
N ALA A 99 5.15 1.02 -5.53
CA ALA A 99 6.21 1.90 -5.09
C ALA A 99 6.14 2.14 -3.57
N THR A 100 7.30 2.30 -2.94
CA THR A 100 7.40 2.66 -1.52
C THR A 100 8.62 3.53 -1.27
N GLY A 101 8.67 4.17 -0.10
CA GLY A 101 9.80 5.00 0.30
C GLY A 101 9.37 6.33 0.91
N ARG A 102 10.22 6.86 1.81
CA ARG A 102 9.93 8.11 2.51
C ARG A 102 10.10 9.38 1.67
N ASN A 103 10.87 9.29 0.59
CA ASN A 103 11.10 10.36 -0.38
C ASN A 103 11.69 9.78 -1.67
N PRO A 104 11.78 10.55 -2.77
CA PRO A 104 12.32 10.06 -4.04
C PRO A 104 13.75 9.48 -3.96
N GLN A 105 14.62 10.03 -3.08
CA GLN A 105 15.99 9.55 -2.91
C GLN A 105 16.07 8.20 -2.21
N ASN A 106 15.02 7.82 -1.47
CA ASN A 106 14.93 6.55 -0.74
C ASN A 106 13.74 5.72 -1.24
N ALA A 107 13.39 5.87 -2.51
CA ALA A 107 12.30 5.12 -3.13
C ALA A 107 12.74 3.72 -3.56
N ALA A 108 11.77 2.84 -3.61
CA ALA A 108 11.89 1.50 -4.17
C ALA A 108 10.64 1.18 -5.00
N VAL A 109 10.83 0.43 -6.07
CA VAL A 109 9.76 -0.16 -6.89
C VAL A 109 9.89 -1.66 -6.80
N ALA A 110 8.79 -2.33 -6.49
CA ALA A 110 8.70 -3.77 -6.43
C ALA A 110 7.71 -4.28 -7.48
N VAL A 111 8.10 -5.31 -8.21
CA VAL A 111 7.26 -6.01 -9.19
C VAL A 111 7.13 -7.47 -8.80
N THR A 112 5.97 -8.08 -8.99
CA THR A 112 5.82 -9.51 -8.80
C THR A 112 6.37 -10.28 -10.01
N GLN A 113 6.76 -11.55 -9.81
CA GLN A 113 7.08 -12.44 -10.93
C GLN A 113 5.89 -12.55 -11.90
N GLY A 114 4.67 -12.58 -11.34
CA GLY A 114 3.44 -12.69 -12.12
C GLY A 114 3.22 -11.52 -13.06
N ILE A 115 3.50 -10.26 -12.65
CA ILE A 115 3.31 -9.10 -13.54
C ILE A 115 4.32 -9.09 -14.69
N VAL A 116 5.56 -9.47 -14.42
CA VAL A 116 6.62 -9.55 -15.45
C VAL A 116 6.28 -10.61 -16.49
N ASN A 117 5.64 -11.71 -16.08
CA ASN A 117 5.23 -12.77 -16.98
C ASN A 117 3.92 -12.45 -17.74
N LEU A 118 3.05 -11.66 -17.14
CA LEU A 118 1.72 -11.36 -17.68
C LEU A 118 1.72 -10.23 -18.70
N LEU A 119 2.48 -9.16 -18.45
CA LEU A 119 2.39 -7.94 -19.21
C LEU A 119 3.42 -7.86 -20.34
N PRO A 120 3.01 -7.48 -21.57
CA PRO A 120 3.93 -7.00 -22.59
C PRO A 120 4.76 -5.81 -22.11
N ALA A 121 5.90 -5.57 -22.74
CA ALA A 121 6.86 -4.56 -22.33
C ALA A 121 6.28 -3.14 -22.24
N ASP A 122 5.42 -2.74 -23.19
CA ASP A 122 4.77 -1.44 -23.22
C ASP A 122 3.74 -1.28 -22.07
N GLU A 123 3.02 -2.33 -21.73
CA GLU A 123 2.07 -2.35 -20.61
C GLU A 123 2.80 -2.33 -19.26
N LEU A 124 3.90 -3.07 -19.14
CA LEU A 124 4.76 -3.04 -17.95
C LEU A 124 5.42 -1.66 -17.78
N GLU A 125 5.88 -1.04 -18.87
CA GLU A 125 6.43 0.33 -18.85
C GLU A 125 5.39 1.33 -18.34
N ALA A 126 4.14 1.21 -18.75
CA ALA A 126 3.06 2.06 -18.30
C ALA A 126 2.74 1.88 -16.80
N VAL A 127 2.78 0.64 -16.29
CA VAL A 127 2.64 0.36 -14.85
C VAL A 127 3.81 0.96 -14.06
N ILE A 128 5.04 0.76 -14.49
CA ILE A 128 6.21 1.36 -13.84
C ILE A 128 6.14 2.89 -13.85
N ALA A 129 5.67 3.49 -14.94
CA ALA A 129 5.46 4.94 -15.02
C ALA A 129 4.41 5.44 -14.02
N HIS A 130 3.36 4.65 -13.77
CA HIS A 130 2.37 4.92 -12.73
C HIS A 130 3.01 4.90 -11.34
N GLU A 131 3.82 3.89 -11.03
CA GLU A 131 4.53 3.79 -9.75
C GLU A 131 5.52 4.95 -9.55
N LEU A 132 6.24 5.35 -10.61
CA LEU A 132 7.14 6.51 -10.58
C LEU A 132 6.37 7.83 -10.36
N SER A 133 5.13 7.91 -10.84
CA SER A 133 4.27 9.08 -10.59
C SER A 133 3.91 9.21 -9.12
N HIS A 134 3.65 8.12 -8.41
CA HIS A 134 3.47 8.13 -6.96
C HIS A 134 4.73 8.59 -6.21
N ILE A 135 5.92 8.17 -6.66
CA ILE A 135 7.19 8.66 -6.09
C ILE A 135 7.33 10.15 -6.29
N LYS A 136 7.07 10.64 -7.51
CA LYS A 136 7.15 12.07 -7.87
C LYS A 136 6.19 12.91 -7.04
N ASN A 137 4.97 12.45 -6.86
CA ASN A 137 3.91 13.12 -6.10
C ASN A 137 4.09 12.98 -4.58
N ARG A 138 5.08 12.20 -4.12
CA ARG A 138 5.34 11.90 -2.71
C ARG A 138 4.17 11.22 -2.01
N ASP A 139 3.45 10.37 -2.69
CA ASP A 139 2.33 9.60 -2.16
C ASP A 139 2.81 8.40 -1.34
N THR A 140 3.95 7.84 -1.71
CA THR A 140 4.51 6.59 -1.20
C THR A 140 4.69 6.57 0.32
N LEU A 141 5.13 7.69 0.92
CA LEU A 141 5.29 7.79 2.37
C LEU A 141 3.94 7.66 3.09
N THR A 142 2.94 8.41 2.65
CA THR A 142 1.62 8.42 3.28
C THR A 142 0.96 7.04 3.18
N GLN A 143 1.07 6.39 2.03
CA GLN A 143 0.56 5.03 1.80
C GLN A 143 1.28 4.01 2.70
N ALA A 144 2.62 4.04 2.75
CA ALA A 144 3.39 3.11 3.56
C ALA A 144 3.18 3.30 5.07
N VAL A 145 3.07 4.55 5.54
CA VAL A 145 2.74 4.85 6.95
C VAL A 145 1.33 4.35 7.29
N ALA A 146 0.36 4.61 6.43
CA ALA A 146 -1.01 4.14 6.65
C ALA A 146 -1.09 2.61 6.67
N ALA A 147 -0.41 1.92 5.76
CA ALA A 147 -0.32 0.48 5.76
C ALA A 147 0.32 -0.07 7.06
N THR A 148 1.37 0.59 7.54
CA THR A 148 2.02 0.22 8.81
C THR A 148 1.11 0.43 10.00
N VAL A 149 0.41 1.57 10.08
CA VAL A 149 -0.55 1.87 11.15
C VAL A 149 -1.72 0.89 11.14
N ALA A 150 -2.30 0.65 9.98
CA ALA A 150 -3.38 -0.33 9.83
C ALA A 150 -2.94 -1.74 10.19
N GLY A 151 -1.72 -2.13 9.79
CA GLY A 151 -1.10 -3.41 10.17
C GLY A 151 -0.90 -3.54 11.68
N ALA A 152 -0.42 -2.50 12.34
CA ALA A 152 -0.28 -2.46 13.79
C ALA A 152 -1.62 -2.60 14.52
N ILE A 153 -2.66 -1.89 14.07
CA ILE A 153 -4.01 -1.98 14.61
C ILE A 153 -4.58 -3.40 14.43
N SER A 154 -4.42 -3.97 13.23
CA SER A 154 -4.87 -5.33 12.92
C SER A 154 -4.14 -6.37 13.77
N TYR A 155 -2.84 -6.20 13.99
CA TYR A 155 -2.05 -7.08 14.86
C TYR A 155 -2.52 -7.00 16.32
N LEU A 156 -2.77 -5.80 16.83
CA LEU A 156 -3.33 -5.62 18.17
C LEU A 156 -4.68 -6.33 18.33
N ALA A 157 -5.55 -6.20 17.33
CA ALA A 157 -6.83 -6.90 17.32
C ALA A 157 -6.66 -8.44 17.36
N GLN A 158 -5.71 -8.99 16.61
CA GLN A 158 -5.41 -10.43 16.61
C GLN A 158 -4.85 -10.90 17.96
N VAL A 159 -3.90 -10.17 18.54
CA VAL A 159 -3.32 -10.51 19.87
C VAL A 159 -4.41 -10.52 20.94
N MET A 160 -5.31 -9.53 20.92
CA MET A 160 -6.43 -9.48 21.87
C MET A 160 -7.40 -10.63 21.66
N GLN A 161 -7.74 -10.97 20.42
CA GLN A 161 -8.60 -12.12 20.10
C GLN A 161 -7.97 -13.44 20.56
N PHE A 162 -6.67 -13.61 20.33
CA PHE A 162 -5.93 -14.80 20.77
C PHE A 162 -5.87 -14.90 22.30
N GLY A 163 -5.60 -13.79 22.99
CA GLY A 163 -5.62 -13.71 24.45
C GLY A 163 -6.98 -14.11 25.05
N MET A 164 -8.09 -13.78 24.38
CA MET A 164 -9.43 -14.19 24.78
C MET A 164 -9.68 -15.69 24.57
N MET A 165 -9.16 -16.28 23.48
CA MET A 165 -9.34 -17.72 23.19
C MET A 165 -8.53 -18.61 24.14
N PHE A 166 -7.33 -18.20 24.51
CA PHE A 166 -6.38 -19.02 25.27
C PHE A 166 -6.10 -18.54 26.70
N GLY A 167 -6.44 -17.26 27.02
CA GLY A 167 -6.21 -16.64 28.34
C GLY A 167 -7.34 -16.85 29.36
N GLY A 168 -8.36 -17.63 29.04
CA GLY A 168 -9.48 -17.98 29.91
C GLY A 168 -9.06 -18.89 31.02
N GLY A 169 -8.45 -18.31 32.05
CA GLY A 169 -8.26 -19.02 33.36
C GLY A 169 -9.61 -19.44 33.95
N ARG A 170 -9.62 -20.58 34.46
CA ARG A 170 -10.64 -21.55 34.96
C ARG A 170 -11.83 -21.02 35.81
N ASN A 171 -12.10 -19.70 35.92
CA ASN A 171 -13.14 -19.19 36.87
C ASN A 171 -13.83 -17.90 36.42
N ARG A 172 -14.18 -17.71 35.13
CA ARG A 172 -15.14 -16.65 34.75
C ARG A 172 -16.11 -17.15 33.68
N GLU A 173 -17.31 -17.52 34.13
CA GLU A 173 -18.53 -17.50 33.31
C GLU A 173 -18.73 -16.06 32.79
N GLY A 174 -18.42 -15.82 31.54
CA GLY A 174 -18.55 -14.52 30.90
C GLY A 174 -17.25 -14.14 30.20
N GLY A 175 -17.18 -14.39 28.88
CA GLY A 175 -16.11 -13.85 28.05
C GLY A 175 -15.97 -12.35 28.31
N ASN A 176 -14.74 -11.83 28.34
CA ASN A 176 -14.50 -10.41 28.60
C ASN A 176 -15.21 -9.56 27.50
N PRO A 177 -16.38 -8.95 27.81
CA PRO A 177 -17.15 -8.22 26.78
C PRO A 177 -16.38 -7.02 26.23
N PHE A 178 -15.44 -6.48 27.00
CA PHE A 178 -14.59 -5.38 26.57
C PHE A 178 -13.56 -5.80 25.52
N GLY A 179 -13.01 -7.01 25.59
CA GLY A 179 -12.08 -7.52 24.57
C GLY A 179 -12.78 -7.73 23.22
N MET A 180 -14.00 -8.25 23.24
CA MET A 180 -14.81 -8.41 22.04
C MET A 180 -15.23 -7.05 21.46
N LEU A 181 -15.64 -6.10 22.29
CA LEU A 181 -15.98 -4.74 21.88
C LEU A 181 -14.76 -4.03 21.25
N PHE A 182 -13.58 -4.24 21.83
CA PHE A 182 -12.35 -3.66 21.34
C PHE A 182 -11.96 -4.23 19.95
N ALA A 183 -12.08 -5.55 19.75
CA ALA A 183 -11.83 -6.18 18.47
C ALA A 183 -12.82 -5.70 17.38
N ILE A 184 -14.09 -5.51 17.76
CA ILE A 184 -15.14 -4.99 16.88
C ILE A 184 -14.85 -3.54 16.45
N ILE A 185 -14.24 -2.72 17.32
CA ILE A 185 -13.89 -1.33 17.03
C ILE A 185 -12.59 -1.22 16.23
N LEU A 186 -11.59 -2.06 16.51
CA LEU A 186 -10.28 -1.96 15.88
C LEU A 186 -10.31 -2.33 14.38
N ALA A 187 -11.11 -3.30 13.96
CA ALA A 187 -11.17 -3.69 12.55
C ALA A 187 -11.73 -2.58 11.64
N PRO A 188 -12.87 -1.91 11.96
CA PRO A 188 -13.33 -0.74 11.21
C PRO A 188 -12.35 0.43 11.28
N LEU A 189 -11.65 0.61 12.40
CA LEU A 189 -10.65 1.66 12.54
C LEU A 189 -9.47 1.43 11.59
N ALA A 190 -8.95 0.20 11.50
CA ALA A 190 -7.90 -0.16 10.55
C ALA A 190 -8.35 0.10 9.10
N ALA A 191 -9.57 -0.30 8.75
CA ALA A 191 -10.15 -0.03 7.44
C ALA A 191 -10.26 1.48 7.14
N SER A 192 -10.69 2.28 8.12
CA SER A 192 -10.79 3.73 7.99
C SER A 192 -9.42 4.39 7.78
N VAL A 193 -8.39 3.91 8.49
CA VAL A 193 -7.00 4.36 8.32
C VAL A 193 -6.53 4.10 6.88
N ILE A 194 -6.79 2.90 6.37
CA ILE A 194 -6.48 2.52 4.99
C ILE A 194 -7.19 3.45 4.00
N GLN A 195 -8.48 3.69 4.16
CA GLN A 195 -9.26 4.57 3.29
C GLN A 195 -8.78 6.03 3.33
N MET A 196 -8.33 6.54 4.49
CA MET A 196 -7.76 7.88 4.60
C MET A 196 -6.43 8.04 3.84
N ALA A 197 -5.65 6.98 3.72
CA ALA A 197 -4.38 7.01 3.01
C ALA A 197 -4.55 7.15 1.51
N ILE A 198 -5.63 6.56 0.97
CA ILE A 198 -5.88 6.52 -0.44
C ILE A 198 -6.83 7.65 -0.83
N SER A 199 -6.50 8.30 -1.92
CA SER A 199 -7.36 9.31 -2.56
C SER A 199 -7.55 8.88 -4.01
N ARG A 200 -8.80 8.71 -4.43
CA ARG A 200 -9.14 8.44 -5.84
C ARG A 200 -8.52 9.46 -6.78
N THR A 201 -8.43 10.71 -6.36
CA THR A 201 -7.78 11.78 -7.13
C THR A 201 -6.30 11.48 -7.38
N ARG A 202 -5.57 10.92 -6.40
CA ARG A 202 -4.14 10.58 -6.57
C ARG A 202 -3.93 9.44 -7.56
N GLU A 203 -4.81 8.47 -7.59
CA GLU A 203 -4.76 7.41 -8.60
C GLU A 203 -4.94 7.98 -10.01
N PHE A 204 -5.92 8.87 -10.19
CA PHE A 204 -6.12 9.55 -11.47
C PHE A 204 -4.95 10.47 -11.85
N GLU A 205 -4.33 11.12 -10.87
CA GLU A 205 -3.11 11.93 -11.09
C GLU A 205 -1.91 11.05 -11.47
N ALA A 206 -1.75 9.87 -10.84
CA ALA A 206 -0.70 8.92 -11.18
C ALA A 206 -0.92 8.30 -12.57
N ASP A 207 -2.17 7.96 -12.93
CA ASP A 207 -2.54 7.50 -14.26
C ASP A 207 -2.22 8.56 -15.33
N ALA A 208 -2.59 9.81 -15.08
CA ALA A 208 -2.27 10.91 -15.98
C ALA A 208 -0.74 11.18 -16.06
N GLY A 209 -0.03 11.02 -14.94
CA GLY A 209 1.43 11.08 -14.88
C GLY A 209 2.08 10.01 -15.74
N ALA A 210 1.62 8.77 -15.64
CA ALA A 210 2.07 7.65 -16.45
C ALA A 210 1.81 7.89 -17.95
N ALA A 211 0.61 8.36 -18.29
CA ALA A 211 0.24 8.68 -19.66
C ALA A 211 1.16 9.75 -20.28
N ARG A 212 1.47 10.82 -19.53
CA ARG A 212 2.40 11.87 -19.99
C ARG A 212 3.84 11.37 -20.10
N LEU A 213 4.25 10.48 -19.18
CA LEU A 213 5.62 9.98 -19.13
C LEU A 213 5.91 8.99 -20.24
N THR A 214 4.95 8.13 -20.58
CA THR A 214 5.09 7.11 -21.63
C THR A 214 4.65 7.62 -23.01
N GLY A 215 3.73 8.59 -23.08
CA GLY A 215 3.06 8.98 -24.31
C GLY A 215 2.06 7.92 -24.82
N ASN A 216 1.73 6.91 -23.99
CA ASN A 216 0.86 5.79 -24.35
C ASN A 216 -0.16 5.46 -23.25
N PRO A 217 -1.21 6.28 -23.06
CA PRO A 217 -2.24 6.04 -22.06
C PRO A 217 -2.98 4.71 -22.25
N ARG A 218 -3.12 4.24 -23.51
CA ARG A 218 -3.79 2.97 -23.81
C ARG A 218 -3.01 1.76 -23.32
N ALA A 219 -1.68 1.83 -23.22
CA ALA A 219 -0.89 0.75 -22.63
C ALA A 219 -1.25 0.52 -21.16
N LEU A 220 -1.39 1.61 -20.36
CA LEU A 220 -1.84 1.47 -18.97
C LEU A 220 -3.28 0.96 -18.90
N ALA A 221 -4.18 1.41 -19.77
CA ALA A 221 -5.55 0.91 -19.81
C ALA A 221 -5.61 -0.60 -20.05
N ARG A 222 -4.83 -1.12 -21.02
CA ARG A 222 -4.72 -2.57 -21.29
C ARG A 222 -4.09 -3.31 -20.11
N ALA A 223 -3.03 -2.74 -19.51
CA ALA A 223 -2.39 -3.31 -18.33
C ALA A 223 -3.39 -3.50 -17.19
N LEU A 224 -4.19 -2.48 -16.85
CA LEU A 224 -5.19 -2.54 -15.81
C LEU A 224 -6.25 -3.65 -16.07
N GLN A 225 -6.71 -3.78 -17.31
CA GLN A 225 -7.64 -4.85 -17.70
C GLN A 225 -7.03 -6.24 -17.52
N ARG A 226 -5.77 -6.45 -17.97
CA ARG A 226 -5.06 -7.72 -17.81
C ARG A 226 -4.82 -8.05 -16.35
N LEU A 227 -4.42 -7.06 -15.56
CA LEU A 227 -4.17 -7.23 -14.12
C LEU A 227 -5.45 -7.60 -13.37
N GLU A 228 -6.58 -6.96 -13.68
CA GLU A 228 -7.86 -7.30 -13.08
C GLU A 228 -8.32 -8.71 -13.45
N ALA A 229 -8.18 -9.10 -14.73
CA ALA A 229 -8.47 -10.45 -15.17
C ALA A 229 -7.55 -11.48 -14.52
N GLY A 230 -6.26 -11.17 -14.40
CA GLY A 230 -5.26 -12.01 -13.74
C GLY A 230 -5.53 -12.19 -12.24
N ALA A 231 -5.93 -11.13 -11.53
CA ALA A 231 -6.25 -11.20 -10.11
C ALA A 231 -7.45 -12.09 -9.80
N ARG A 232 -8.41 -12.18 -10.72
CA ARG A 232 -9.55 -13.13 -10.60
C ARG A 232 -9.12 -14.59 -10.76
N GLN A 233 -8.10 -14.85 -11.58
CA GLN A 233 -7.61 -16.21 -11.85
C GLN A 233 -6.56 -16.66 -10.83
N MET A 234 -5.67 -15.77 -10.43
CA MET A 234 -4.60 -16.01 -9.48
C MET A 234 -4.54 -14.90 -8.43
N PRO A 235 -5.42 -14.94 -7.42
CA PRO A 235 -5.44 -13.95 -6.37
C PRO A 235 -4.11 -13.98 -5.58
N MET A 236 -3.57 -12.82 -5.30
CA MET A 236 -2.37 -12.69 -4.50
C MET A 236 -2.70 -12.86 -3.01
N GLN A 237 -1.95 -13.70 -2.29
CA GLN A 237 -2.02 -13.71 -0.83
C GLN A 237 -1.31 -12.45 -0.29
N ALA A 238 -2.09 -11.49 0.14
CA ALA A 238 -1.59 -10.23 0.68
C ALA A 238 -2.25 -9.91 2.01
N ASN A 239 -1.51 -9.22 2.88
CA ASN A 239 -2.10 -8.65 4.09
C ASN A 239 -2.98 -7.46 3.68
N PRO A 240 -4.29 -7.43 4.04
CA PRO A 240 -5.20 -6.34 3.68
C PRO A 240 -4.70 -4.95 4.09
N ALA A 241 -3.92 -4.83 5.15
CA ALA A 241 -3.33 -3.57 5.58
C ALA A 241 -2.39 -2.94 4.54
N PHE A 242 -1.76 -3.76 3.71
CA PHE A 242 -0.80 -3.32 2.68
C PHE A 242 -1.39 -3.29 1.27
N GLU A 243 -2.67 -3.62 1.09
CA GLU A 243 -3.38 -3.50 -0.19
C GLU A 243 -3.25 -2.10 -0.81
N PRO A 244 -3.29 -1.01 -0.04
CA PRO A 244 -3.14 0.34 -0.58
C PRO A 244 -1.87 0.64 -1.36
N LEU A 245 -0.86 -0.20 -1.23
CA LEU A 245 0.39 -0.07 -1.98
C LEU A 245 0.30 -0.67 -3.37
N LEU A 246 -0.63 -1.59 -3.61
CA LEU A 246 -0.71 -2.36 -4.86
C LEU A 246 -1.44 -1.57 -5.95
N ILE A 247 -1.08 -1.75 -7.21
CA ILE A 247 -1.70 -1.04 -8.35
C ILE A 247 -3.16 -1.46 -8.57
N ILE A 248 -3.52 -2.69 -8.21
CA ILE A 248 -4.89 -3.20 -8.21
C ILE A 248 -5.18 -3.97 -6.93
N ASN A 249 -6.47 -4.06 -6.58
CA ASN A 249 -6.92 -4.87 -5.45
C ASN A 249 -6.68 -6.37 -5.74
N PRO A 250 -5.87 -7.08 -4.91
CA PRO A 250 -5.51 -8.47 -5.14
C PRO A 250 -6.55 -9.48 -4.65
N PHE A 251 -7.62 -9.03 -3.97
CA PHE A 251 -8.56 -9.93 -3.30
C PHE A 251 -9.69 -10.38 -4.22
N SER A 252 -9.91 -11.69 -4.29
CA SER A 252 -11.04 -12.32 -4.94
C SER A 252 -12.19 -12.53 -3.93
N GLY A 253 -13.06 -11.57 -3.77
CA GLY A 253 -14.24 -11.75 -2.91
C GLY A 253 -14.99 -10.45 -2.72
N GLN A 254 -16.28 -10.42 -3.05
CA GLN A 254 -17.08 -9.20 -3.02
C GLN A 254 -17.10 -8.50 -1.65
N PHE A 255 -17.10 -9.25 -0.57
CA PHE A 255 -17.17 -8.66 0.77
C PHE A 255 -15.87 -7.93 1.17
N LEU A 256 -14.71 -8.60 1.01
CA LEU A 256 -13.41 -8.01 1.32
C LEU A 256 -13.04 -6.94 0.29
N ALA A 257 -13.30 -7.19 -1.01
CA ALA A 257 -13.06 -6.22 -2.06
C ALA A 257 -13.83 -4.91 -1.84
N ASN A 258 -15.09 -4.97 -1.37
CA ASN A 258 -15.91 -3.78 -1.09
C ASN A 258 -15.51 -3.06 0.19
N LEU A 259 -15.10 -3.81 1.23
CA LEU A 259 -14.70 -3.23 2.51
C LEU A 259 -13.35 -2.48 2.42
N PHE A 260 -12.46 -2.97 1.57
CA PHE A 260 -11.13 -2.41 1.32
C PHE A 260 -10.97 -1.83 -0.09
N ALA A 261 -12.08 -1.49 -0.79
CA ALA A 261 -12.05 -0.87 -2.11
C ALA A 261 -11.47 0.55 -2.02
N THR A 262 -10.17 0.62 -2.11
CA THR A 262 -9.38 1.83 -1.92
C THR A 262 -9.07 2.52 -3.24
N HIS A 263 -8.94 1.76 -4.31
CA HIS A 263 -8.72 2.26 -5.66
C HIS A 263 -10.02 2.56 -6.39
N PRO A 264 -10.04 3.54 -7.33
CA PRO A 264 -11.12 3.68 -8.28
C PRO A 264 -11.27 2.38 -9.09
N SER A 265 -12.48 2.11 -9.59
CA SER A 265 -12.68 0.97 -10.48
C SER A 265 -11.78 1.07 -11.72
N THR A 266 -11.36 -0.07 -12.23
CA THR A 266 -10.57 -0.17 -13.47
C THR A 266 -11.23 0.60 -14.60
N GLU A 267 -12.55 0.53 -14.71
CA GLU A 267 -13.31 1.26 -15.71
C GLU A 267 -13.20 2.78 -15.54
N ALA A 268 -13.31 3.30 -14.31
CA ALA A 268 -13.16 4.73 -14.04
C ALA A 268 -11.73 5.22 -14.37
N ARG A 269 -10.71 4.40 -14.09
CA ARG A 269 -9.32 4.70 -14.45
C ARG A 269 -9.13 4.73 -15.96
N ILE A 270 -9.70 3.77 -16.71
CA ILE A 270 -9.65 3.73 -18.17
C ILE A 270 -10.32 4.97 -18.78
N GLN A 271 -11.50 5.35 -18.28
CA GLN A 271 -12.18 6.56 -18.76
C GLN A 271 -11.34 7.82 -18.51
N ASN A 272 -10.67 7.90 -17.37
CA ASN A 272 -9.74 9.00 -17.10
C ASN A 272 -8.55 8.99 -18.07
N LEU A 273 -7.97 7.82 -18.36
CA LEU A 273 -6.86 7.68 -19.32
C LEU A 273 -7.24 8.09 -20.73
N LEU A 274 -8.45 7.73 -21.19
CA LEU A 274 -8.97 8.15 -22.50
C LEU A 274 -9.17 9.67 -22.58
N ARG A 275 -9.62 10.31 -21.49
CA ARG A 275 -9.68 11.76 -21.43
C ARG A 275 -8.30 12.39 -21.50
N VAL A 276 -7.32 11.87 -20.77
CA VAL A 276 -5.93 12.35 -20.81
C VAL A 276 -5.33 12.15 -22.21
N GLU A 277 -5.66 11.08 -22.92
CA GLU A 277 -5.26 10.86 -24.32
C GLU A 277 -5.72 12.00 -25.23
N GLN A 278 -6.99 12.42 -25.09
CA GLN A 278 -7.53 13.55 -25.86
C GLN A 278 -6.83 14.88 -25.49
N GLU A 279 -6.59 15.12 -24.19
CA GLU A 279 -5.89 16.32 -23.70
C GLU A 279 -4.44 16.40 -24.24
N LEU A 280 -3.77 15.27 -24.42
CA LEU A 280 -2.42 15.18 -24.94
C LEU A 280 -2.35 15.27 -26.46
N GLY A 281 -3.49 15.25 -27.16
CA GLY A 281 -3.54 15.27 -28.63
C GLY A 281 -2.94 14.01 -29.27
N ILE A 282 -2.89 12.91 -28.55
CA ILE A 282 -2.41 11.61 -29.03
C ILE A 282 -3.58 11.01 -29.80
N SER A 283 -3.59 11.19 -31.12
CA SER A 283 -4.55 10.52 -32.01
C SER A 283 -4.23 9.04 -32.11
N ALA A 284 -5.28 8.22 -32.14
CA ALA A 284 -5.21 6.77 -32.32
C ALA A 284 -4.66 6.39 -33.71
#